data_ec0f4c8895a2fe05613290b38626c25e
#
_entry.id   ec0f4c8895a2fe05613290b38626c25e
#
_cell.length_a   1.000
_cell.length_b   1.000
_cell.length_c   1.000
_cell.angle_alpha   90.00
_cell.angle_beta   90.00
_cell.angle_gamma   90.00
#
_symmetry.space_group_name_H-M   'P 1'
#
loop_
_entity.id
_entity.type
_entity.pdbx_description
1 polymer ?
#
loop_
_entity_poly.entity_id
_entity_poly.type
_entity_poly.pdbx_seq_one_letter_code
_entity_poly.pdbx_strand_id
1 'polypeptide(L)'
;MTNEKRAELLVQKYGFDFDTISKGEIRNLIEQEIECFQEGSSEYIRLLCGYLFCLGDIADVPLLERAKHEINFDVGCMIDQEWIDSLKNGGAESESIRSRNEIIDSFVAYYKGFTADADDGDDWRGSMFSASLFDD
;
A
#
# COMPACT_ATOMS: atom_id res chain seq x y z
N MET A 1 1.15 6.80 16.65
CA MET A 1 0.48 7.11 15.35
C MET A 1 0.06 5.79 14.72
N THR A 2 -1.18 5.72 14.26
CA THR A 2 -1.70 4.49 13.62
C THR A 2 -1.08 4.30 12.24
N ASN A 3 -1.16 3.06 11.74
CA ASN A 3 -0.67 2.78 10.38
C ASN A 3 -1.50 3.51 9.32
N GLU A 4 -2.81 3.70 9.58
CA GLU A 4 -3.65 4.50 8.70
C GLU A 4 -3.17 5.95 8.65
N LYS A 5 -2.82 6.52 9.79
CA LYS A 5 -2.33 7.90 9.83
C LYS A 5 -0.96 8.02 9.16
N ARG A 6 -0.12 7.02 9.34
CA ARG A 6 1.18 6.97 8.64
C ARG A 6 0.97 6.96 7.14
N ALA A 7 -0.01 6.17 6.66
CA ALA A 7 -0.34 6.13 5.23
C ALA A 7 -0.86 7.48 4.74
N GLU A 8 -1.75 8.10 5.50
CA GLU A 8 -2.27 9.43 5.14
C GLU A 8 -1.14 10.43 4.95
N LEU A 9 -0.18 10.44 5.88
CA LEU A 9 0.94 11.36 5.82
C LEU A 9 1.86 11.08 4.63
N LEU A 10 2.01 9.79 4.27
CA LEU A 10 2.76 9.44 3.06
C LEU A 10 2.10 10.00 1.81
N VAL A 11 0.78 9.85 1.70
CA VAL A 11 0.05 10.38 0.55
C VAL A 11 0.24 11.89 0.47
N GLN A 12 0.16 12.58 1.61
CA GLN A 12 0.37 14.02 1.64
C GLN A 12 1.79 14.42 1.23
N LYS A 13 2.77 13.62 1.63
CA LYS A 13 4.17 13.92 1.34
C LYS A 13 4.54 13.64 -0.11
N TYR A 14 4.14 12.48 -0.63
CA TYR A 14 4.62 12.03 -1.94
C TYR A 14 3.63 12.27 -3.06
N GLY A 15 2.33 12.26 -2.76
CA GLY A 15 1.31 12.38 -3.80
C GLY A 15 1.39 11.25 -4.82
N PHE A 16 1.04 11.55 -6.06
CA PHE A 16 0.97 10.54 -7.12
C PHE A 16 1.71 10.95 -8.39
N ASP A 17 2.62 11.92 -8.27
CA ASP A 17 3.54 12.25 -9.36
C ASP A 17 4.79 11.36 -9.18
N PHE A 18 4.74 10.19 -9.78
CA PHE A 18 5.74 9.17 -9.54
C PHE A 18 7.13 9.57 -10.03
N ASP A 19 7.21 10.53 -10.97
CA ASP A 19 8.51 11.02 -11.46
C ASP A 19 9.28 11.77 -10.37
N THR A 20 8.59 12.27 -9.35
CA THR A 20 9.22 13.03 -8.27
C THR A 20 9.55 12.20 -7.05
N ILE A 21 9.20 10.91 -7.06
CA ILE A 21 9.36 10.05 -5.88
C ILE A 21 10.65 9.24 -5.98
N SER A 22 11.46 9.30 -4.91
CA SER A 22 12.73 8.58 -4.86
C SER A 22 12.51 7.10 -4.58
N LYS A 23 12.94 6.23 -5.50
CA LYS A 23 12.90 4.78 -5.26
C LYS A 23 13.71 4.39 -4.04
N GLY A 24 14.86 5.02 -3.85
CA GLY A 24 15.72 4.72 -2.72
C GLY A 24 15.04 4.98 -1.40
N GLU A 25 14.29 6.08 -1.29
CA GLU A 25 13.55 6.38 -0.07
C GLU A 25 12.47 5.35 0.19
N ILE A 26 11.70 4.99 -0.85
CA ILE A 26 10.62 4.03 -0.70
C ILE A 26 11.18 2.66 -0.31
N ARG A 27 12.25 2.22 -0.98
CA ARG A 27 12.92 0.95 -0.64
C ARG A 27 13.35 0.93 0.82
N ASN A 28 13.93 2.02 1.28
CA ASN A 28 14.43 2.12 2.64
C ASN A 28 13.29 2.02 3.67
N LEU A 29 12.18 2.70 3.40
CA LEU A 29 11.03 2.65 4.29
C LEU A 29 10.44 1.24 4.36
N ILE A 30 10.40 0.54 3.22
CA ILE A 30 9.93 -0.85 3.20
C ILE A 30 10.87 -1.75 4.02
N GLU A 31 12.18 -1.61 3.83
CA GLU A 31 13.15 -2.40 4.59
C GLU A 31 13.00 -2.19 6.09
N GLN A 32 12.82 -0.94 6.50
CA GLN A 32 12.62 -0.63 7.91
C GLN A 32 11.37 -1.29 8.46
N GLU A 33 10.29 -1.30 7.67
CA GLU A 33 9.04 -1.89 8.13
C GLU A 33 9.12 -3.42 8.15
N ILE A 34 9.86 -4.03 7.25
CA ILE A 34 10.08 -5.48 7.30
C ILE A 34 10.82 -5.85 8.58
N GLU A 35 11.82 -5.06 8.96
CA GLU A 35 12.62 -5.35 10.15
C GLU A 35 11.87 -5.08 11.45
N CYS A 36 11.01 -4.06 11.45
CA CYS A 36 10.36 -3.63 12.68
C CYS A 36 8.95 -3.16 12.38
N PHE A 37 8.07 -4.10 12.01
CA PHE A 37 6.70 -3.79 11.63
C PHE A 37 5.93 -3.22 12.84
N GLN A 38 5.25 -2.09 12.61
CA GLN A 38 4.37 -1.53 13.62
C GLN A 38 3.05 -2.30 13.58
N GLU A 39 2.65 -2.85 14.74
CA GLU A 39 1.40 -3.58 14.86
C GLU A 39 0.21 -2.72 14.44
N GLY A 40 -0.80 -3.35 13.86
CA GLY A 40 -2.00 -2.68 13.42
C GLY A 40 -2.33 -3.05 11.98
N SER A 41 -2.96 -2.12 11.26
CA SER A 41 -3.38 -2.39 9.90
C SER A 41 -2.17 -2.45 8.95
N SER A 42 -2.42 -2.96 7.76
CA SER A 42 -1.39 -3.10 6.72
C SER A 42 -1.34 -1.91 5.78
N GLU A 43 -2.09 -0.83 6.05
CA GLU A 43 -2.20 0.27 5.10
C GLU A 43 -0.87 0.95 4.78
N TYR A 44 -0.04 1.14 5.79
CA TYR A 44 1.23 1.83 5.58
C TYR A 44 2.16 1.03 4.67
N ILE A 45 2.36 -0.26 5.00
CA ILE A 45 3.25 -1.10 4.19
C ILE A 45 2.65 -1.38 2.81
N ARG A 46 1.33 -1.53 2.73
CA ARG A 46 0.66 -1.71 1.44
C ARG A 46 0.87 -0.49 0.54
N LEU A 47 0.71 0.71 1.08
CA LEU A 47 0.91 1.94 0.33
C LEU A 47 2.35 2.05 -0.19
N LEU A 48 3.34 1.73 0.67
CA LEU A 48 4.74 1.74 0.25
C LEU A 48 4.98 0.77 -0.90
N CYS A 49 4.43 -0.44 -0.80
CA CYS A 49 4.61 -1.44 -1.85
C CYS A 49 3.93 -1.01 -3.14
N GLY A 50 2.77 -0.35 -3.03
CA GLY A 50 2.09 0.18 -4.21
C GLY A 50 2.89 1.28 -4.89
N TYR A 51 3.48 2.19 -4.10
CA TYR A 51 4.40 3.18 -4.66
C TYR A 51 5.55 2.52 -5.41
N LEU A 52 6.17 1.50 -4.80
CA LEU A 52 7.30 0.83 -5.43
C LEU A 52 6.90 0.17 -6.74
N PHE A 53 5.71 -0.45 -6.77
CA PHE A 53 5.16 -0.99 -8.01
C PHE A 53 5.00 0.11 -9.07
N CYS A 54 4.45 1.26 -8.68
CA CYS A 54 4.22 2.35 -9.62
C CYS A 54 5.52 2.94 -10.16
N LEU A 55 6.62 2.83 -9.42
CA LEU A 55 7.93 3.27 -9.89
C LEU A 55 8.53 2.31 -10.93
N GLY A 56 8.04 1.06 -10.96
CA GLY A 56 8.18 0.21 -12.14
C GLY A 56 9.52 -0.46 -12.38
N ASP A 57 10.23 -0.83 -11.33
CA ASP A 57 11.54 -1.48 -11.48
C ASP A 57 11.43 -2.97 -11.12
N ILE A 58 11.68 -3.84 -12.10
CA ILE A 58 11.61 -5.28 -11.88
C ILE A 58 12.61 -5.74 -10.81
N ALA A 59 13.69 -5.00 -10.61
CA ALA A 59 14.67 -5.32 -9.58
C ALA A 59 14.08 -5.26 -8.17
N ASP A 60 12.90 -4.64 -8.01
CA ASP A 60 12.24 -4.54 -6.71
C ASP A 60 11.31 -5.69 -6.41
N VAL A 61 11.14 -6.64 -7.32
CA VAL A 61 10.29 -7.82 -7.07
C VAL A 61 10.72 -8.57 -5.81
N PRO A 62 12.03 -8.84 -5.58
CA PRO A 62 12.41 -9.53 -4.34
C PRO A 62 12.02 -8.76 -3.08
N LEU A 63 12.10 -7.44 -3.09
CA LEU A 63 11.72 -6.64 -1.92
C LEU A 63 10.22 -6.69 -1.69
N LEU A 64 9.44 -6.62 -2.75
CA LEU A 64 7.98 -6.75 -2.64
C LEU A 64 7.60 -8.13 -2.10
N GLU A 65 8.27 -9.18 -2.56
CA GLU A 65 8.00 -10.53 -2.08
C GLU A 65 8.38 -10.68 -0.60
N ARG A 66 9.48 -10.06 -0.18
CA ARG A 66 9.84 -10.06 1.23
C ARG A 66 8.76 -9.37 2.08
N ALA A 67 8.31 -8.21 1.66
CA ALA A 67 7.26 -7.50 2.40
C ALA A 67 5.98 -8.34 2.47
N LYS A 68 5.64 -9.02 1.39
CA LYS A 68 4.43 -9.83 1.34
C LYS A 68 4.51 -11.07 2.22
N HIS A 69 5.68 -11.68 2.35
CA HIS A 69 5.80 -13.01 2.97
C HIS A 69 6.52 -13.03 4.31
N GLU A 70 7.28 -11.98 4.66
CA GLU A 70 8.14 -12.03 5.85
C GLU A 70 7.58 -11.28 7.07
N ILE A 71 6.55 -10.45 6.89
CA ILE A 71 6.00 -9.69 8.01
C ILE A 71 4.97 -10.51 8.77
N ASN A 72 3.81 -10.73 8.19
CA ASN A 72 2.77 -11.58 8.77
C ASN A 72 1.71 -11.91 7.72
N PHE A 73 0.76 -12.77 8.11
CA PHE A 73 -0.27 -13.25 7.19
C PHE A 73 -1.16 -12.11 6.68
N ASP A 74 -1.57 -11.21 7.57
CA ASP A 74 -2.48 -10.12 7.19
C ASP A 74 -1.84 -9.21 6.15
N VAL A 75 -0.58 -8.85 6.34
CA VAL A 75 0.17 -8.07 5.36
C VAL A 75 0.23 -8.81 4.03
N GLY A 76 0.46 -10.11 4.08
CA GLY A 76 0.51 -10.92 2.87
C GLY A 76 -0.78 -10.88 2.08
N CYS A 77 -1.92 -10.85 2.80
CA CYS A 77 -3.22 -10.75 2.14
C CYS A 77 -3.48 -9.38 1.54
N MET A 78 -2.89 -8.34 2.10
CA MET A 78 -3.16 -6.96 1.68
C MET A 78 -2.25 -6.47 0.57
N ILE A 79 -1.08 -7.07 0.39
CA ILE A 79 -0.18 -6.70 -0.71
C ILE A 79 -0.59 -7.50 -1.94
N ASP A 80 -0.99 -6.79 -2.99
CA ASP A 80 -1.55 -7.43 -4.18
C ASP A 80 -0.49 -8.24 -4.92
N GLN A 81 -0.76 -9.52 -5.12
CA GLN A 81 0.09 -10.37 -5.93
C GLN A 81 0.18 -9.84 -7.36
N GLU A 82 -0.88 -9.18 -7.83
CA GLU A 82 -0.92 -8.63 -9.18
C GLU A 82 0.19 -7.60 -9.42
N TRP A 83 0.57 -6.84 -8.40
CA TRP A 83 1.68 -5.89 -8.52
C TRP A 83 2.99 -6.61 -8.86
N ILE A 84 3.25 -7.71 -8.16
CA ILE A 84 4.46 -8.49 -8.38
C ILE A 84 4.42 -9.15 -9.76
N ASP A 85 3.28 -9.75 -10.10
CA ASP A 85 3.11 -10.45 -11.37
C ASP A 85 3.23 -9.48 -12.55
N SER A 86 2.68 -8.27 -12.41
CA SER A 86 2.77 -7.26 -13.45
C SER A 86 4.22 -6.84 -13.69
N LEU A 87 4.99 -6.64 -12.62
CA LEU A 87 6.41 -6.30 -12.78
C LEU A 87 7.17 -7.43 -13.49
N LYS A 88 6.90 -8.68 -13.12
CA LYS A 88 7.53 -9.82 -13.75
C LYS A 88 7.15 -9.96 -15.22
N ASN A 89 5.95 -9.51 -15.58
CA ASN A 89 5.41 -9.61 -16.93
C ASN A 89 5.70 -8.37 -17.78
N GLY A 90 6.52 -7.45 -17.27
CA GLY A 90 6.86 -6.24 -18.00
C GLY A 90 5.73 -5.25 -18.14
N GLY A 91 4.68 -5.37 -17.33
CA GLY A 91 3.53 -4.47 -17.35
C GLY A 91 2.50 -4.80 -18.41
N ALA A 92 2.67 -5.90 -19.13
CA ALA A 92 1.75 -6.30 -20.21
C ALA A 92 0.46 -6.87 -19.63
N GLU A 93 -0.63 -6.64 -20.36
CA GLU A 93 -1.92 -7.22 -20.02
C GLU A 93 -1.95 -8.71 -20.41
N SER A 94 -2.63 -9.52 -19.61
CA SER A 94 -2.86 -10.93 -19.94
C SER A 94 -4.23 -11.34 -19.40
N GLU A 95 -4.58 -12.62 -19.54
CA GLU A 95 -5.88 -13.10 -19.06
C GLU A 95 -6.06 -12.92 -17.56
N SER A 96 -4.98 -13.01 -16.82
CA SER A 96 -5.04 -12.95 -15.36
C SER A 96 -4.44 -11.68 -14.76
N ILE A 97 -3.86 -10.82 -15.59
CA ILE A 97 -3.19 -9.60 -15.11
C ILE A 97 -3.66 -8.43 -15.95
N ARG A 98 -4.16 -7.39 -15.29
CA ARG A 98 -4.53 -6.16 -15.97
C ARG A 98 -3.26 -5.45 -16.48
N SER A 99 -3.44 -4.52 -17.41
CA SER A 99 -2.32 -3.71 -17.86
C SER A 99 -1.77 -2.90 -16.68
N ARG A 100 -0.49 -2.53 -16.77
CA ARG A 100 0.16 -1.72 -15.76
C ARG A 100 -0.62 -0.44 -15.46
N ASN A 101 -1.09 0.24 -16.52
CA ASN A 101 -1.81 1.51 -16.34
C ASN A 101 -3.10 1.31 -15.59
N GLU A 102 -3.83 0.24 -15.84
CA GLU A 102 -5.08 -0.04 -15.13
C GLU A 102 -4.83 -0.30 -13.64
N ILE A 103 -3.75 -1.02 -13.34
CA ILE A 103 -3.40 -1.33 -11.95
C ILE A 103 -3.00 -0.04 -11.22
N ILE A 104 -2.19 0.80 -11.88
CA ILE A 104 -1.78 2.09 -11.30
C ILE A 104 -3.02 2.97 -11.06
N ASP A 105 -3.93 3.04 -12.02
CA ASP A 105 -5.14 3.85 -11.86
C ASP A 105 -5.97 3.38 -10.67
N SER A 106 -6.08 2.07 -10.48
CA SER A 106 -6.80 1.51 -9.32
C SER A 106 -6.13 1.87 -8.01
N PHE A 107 -4.81 1.79 -7.97
CA PHE A 107 -4.04 2.16 -6.78
C PHE A 107 -4.24 3.64 -6.44
N VAL A 108 -4.11 4.52 -7.43
CA VAL A 108 -4.30 5.95 -7.22
C VAL A 108 -5.71 6.25 -6.76
N ALA A 109 -6.71 5.60 -7.38
CA ALA A 109 -8.11 5.82 -6.99
C ALA A 109 -8.36 5.42 -5.54
N TYR A 110 -7.71 4.35 -5.08
CA TYR A 110 -7.90 3.89 -3.71
C TYR A 110 -7.30 4.89 -2.70
N TYR A 111 -6.12 5.43 -2.99
CA TYR A 111 -5.41 6.27 -2.02
C TYR A 111 -5.60 7.76 -2.22
N LYS A 112 -6.12 8.20 -3.37
CA LYS A 112 -6.35 9.61 -3.60
C LYS A 112 -7.36 10.14 -2.60
N GLY A 113 -6.96 11.12 -1.80
CA GLY A 113 -7.80 11.65 -0.75
C GLY A 113 -7.94 10.74 0.48
N PHE A 114 -7.08 9.74 0.60
CA PHE A 114 -7.12 8.83 1.73
C PHE A 114 -6.93 9.56 3.05
N THR A 115 -7.80 9.31 4.03
CA THR A 115 -7.65 9.87 5.36
C THR A 115 -7.85 8.77 6.39
N ALA A 116 -7.10 8.89 7.50
CA ALA A 116 -7.15 7.92 8.58
C ALA A 116 -8.38 8.11 9.47
N ASP A 117 -8.99 9.28 9.41
CA ASP A 117 -10.09 9.63 10.33
C ASP A 117 -11.45 9.31 9.75
N ALA A 118 -11.46 8.74 8.59
CA ALA A 118 -12.75 8.40 7.98
C ALA A 118 -13.55 7.46 8.81
N ASP A 119 -13.04 7.07 9.89
CA ASP A 119 -13.65 6.22 10.80
C ASP A 119 -14.05 6.71 12.02
N ASP A 120 -13.67 7.32 12.42
CA ASP A 120 -13.86 7.48 13.45
C ASP A 120 -14.57 7.61 14.09
N GLY A 121 -14.44 8.12 14.26
CA GLY A 121 -14.83 8.33 14.47
C GLY A 121 -15.38 8.24 15.10
N ASP A 122 -15.44 8.67 15.03
CA ASP A 122 -15.93 8.75 15.19
C ASP A 122 -16.51 8.31 15.51
N ASP A 123 -16.73 8.51 15.44
CA ASP A 123 -17.22 8.26 15.38
C ASP A 123 -17.87 7.66 15.61
N TRP A 124 -18.54 7.96 15.74
CA TRP A 124 -19.10 7.48 15.66
C TRP A 124 -19.46 6.73 15.80
N ARG A 125 -19.88 6.89 15.96
CA ARG A 125 -20.20 6.24 15.78
C ARG A 125 -20.27 5.43 15.64
N GLY A 126 -20.56 5.80 16.10
CA GLY A 126 -20.42 4.98 15.65
C GLY A 126 -20.61 4.46 15.85
N SER A 127 -20.68 4.69 15.90
CA SER A 127 -20.79 4.08 15.60
C SER A 127 -21.01 3.54 15.55
N MET A 128 -21.20 3.57 15.76
CA MET A 128 -21.34 2.99 15.38
C MET A 128 -21.25 2.30 15.14
N PHE A 129 -21.11 2.44 15.27
CA PHE A 129 -21.02 1.74 14.88
C PHE A 129 -20.64 1.16 14.93
N SER A 130 -20.65 1.37 15.31
CA SER A 130 -20.15 0.83 14.95
C SER A 130 -19.75 0.47 15.11
N ALA A 131 -19.75 0.41 15.48
CA ALA A 131 -19.30 0.04 15.13
C ALA A 131 -18.91 -0.43 15.18
N SER A 132 -19.09 -0.22 15.51
CA SER A 132 -18.65 -0.60 15.08
C SER A 132 -18.41 -1.00 15.00
N LEU A 133 -18.18 -1.12 15.09
CA LEU A 133 -17.90 -1.30 14.49
C LEU A 133 -17.55 -1.59 14.34
N PHE A 134 -17.35 -1.40 14.50
CA PHE A 134 -16.89 -1.39 13.92
C PHE A 134 -16.42 -1.63 14.04
N ASP A 135 -15.95 -1.61 14.52
CA ASP A 135 -15.48 -1.54 14.02
C ASP A 135 -15.08 -1.73 14.02
N ASP A 136 -14.86 -1.52 14.47
CA ASP A 136 -14.36 -1.52 13.88
C ASP A 136 -14.23 -1.77 13.80
#